data_46f860e829cb7b054c1b2bb4608db338
#
_entry.id   46f860e829cb7b054c1b2bb4608db338
#
_cell.length_a   1.000
_cell.length_b   1.000
_cell.length_c   1.000
_cell.angle_alpha   90.00
_cell.angle_beta   90.00
_cell.angle_gamma   90.00
#
_symmetry.space_group_name_H-M   'P 1'
#
loop_
_entity.id
_entity.type
_entity.pdbx_description
1 polymer ?
#
loop_
_entity_poly.entity_id
_entity_poly.type
_entity_poly.pdbx_seq_one_letter_code
_entity_poly.pdbx_strand_id
1 'polypeptide(L)'
;MKKRENVPISELTTMRLGGAARYVIEIEEDKDLAEAYHFAAEKKLPTYILGGGSNVIGRDGGFDGVIFVNKLHGIYVIDSDPDRIRLCAKSGDLLDDLVEYSVKLWNGDSWGYSGIEALSKIPGTVGAAPVQNVGAYGQEIKQTLHSVCVYDCRDNCFKHMMADELDLGYRHSIFNTGDGVGRYFITSVTVELHKHWLKPPFYTSLQAYFDERGTKEFTPQVVRDAVAEIRASKLPDPAEFASAGSFFKNIYLNEEEAKEAEAKGIPVWDGGKVPSGWLIENAGLKGKEFYGMRVSDKAALILINESAKSYADLAKARQAVIDAVKEKYGYTLEQEPMELGDE
;
A
#
# COMPACT_ATOMS: atom_id res chain seq x y z
N MET A 1 13.75 -7.02 21.45
CA MET A 1 12.25 -6.96 21.39
C MET A 1 11.72 -5.99 22.44
N LYS A 2 10.93 -4.99 22.05
CA LYS A 2 10.31 -3.98 22.93
C LYS A 2 8.81 -4.24 23.00
N LYS A 3 8.27 -4.36 24.22
CA LYS A 3 6.86 -4.64 24.47
C LYS A 3 6.20 -3.46 25.19
N ARG A 4 5.00 -3.06 24.71
CA ARG A 4 4.12 -2.04 25.32
C ARG A 4 2.71 -2.62 25.50
N GLU A 5 1.97 -2.09 26.47
CA GLU A 5 0.61 -2.52 26.80
C GLU A 5 -0.38 -1.35 26.67
N ASN A 6 -1.61 -1.66 26.26
CA ASN A 6 -2.71 -0.70 26.13
C ASN A 6 -2.35 0.49 25.23
N VAL A 7 -1.76 0.22 24.07
CA VAL A 7 -1.32 1.26 23.12
C VAL A 7 -2.47 1.61 22.19
N PRO A 8 -2.84 2.90 22.06
CA PRO A 8 -3.85 3.32 21.10
C PRO A 8 -3.46 2.96 19.67
N ILE A 9 -4.34 2.28 18.93
CA ILE A 9 -4.12 1.96 17.51
C ILE A 9 -4.00 3.24 16.69
N SER A 10 -4.64 4.31 17.13
CA SER A 10 -4.53 5.64 16.53
C SER A 10 -3.09 6.19 16.50
N GLU A 11 -2.20 5.73 17.39
CA GLU A 11 -0.77 6.09 17.37
C GLU A 11 0.05 5.24 16.38
N LEU A 12 -0.50 4.12 15.91
CA LEU A 12 0.17 3.15 15.06
C LEU A 12 -0.24 3.25 13.59
N THR A 13 -1.29 4.04 13.28
CA THR A 13 -1.84 4.15 11.92
C THR A 13 -1.91 5.59 11.45
N THR A 14 -1.78 5.80 10.14
CA THR A 14 -1.83 7.13 9.55
C THR A 14 -3.24 7.73 9.54
N MET A 15 -4.30 6.92 9.66
CA MET A 15 -5.69 7.39 9.82
C MET A 15 -5.94 8.01 11.20
N ARG A 16 -5.12 7.68 12.20
CA ARG A 16 -5.16 8.19 13.57
C ARG A 16 -6.51 7.96 14.26
N LEU A 17 -7.12 6.79 14.03
CA LEU A 17 -8.33 6.31 14.69
C LEU A 17 -8.10 4.94 15.31
N GLY A 18 -8.94 4.56 16.27
CA GLY A 18 -9.00 3.25 16.87
C GLY A 18 -8.68 3.23 18.36
N GLY A 19 -9.29 2.28 19.07
CA GLY A 19 -9.09 1.99 20.48
C GLY A 19 -7.71 1.39 20.77
N ALA A 20 -7.54 0.84 21.98
CA ALA A 20 -6.26 0.33 22.43
C ALA A 20 -5.99 -1.12 21.96
N ALA A 21 -4.76 -1.38 21.54
CA ALA A 21 -4.23 -2.73 21.41
C ALA A 21 -3.72 -3.21 22.78
N ARG A 22 -4.09 -4.43 23.17
CA ARG A 22 -3.68 -5.00 24.47
C ARG A 22 -2.16 -5.08 24.61
N TYR A 23 -1.49 -5.58 23.55
CA TYR A 23 -0.03 -5.63 23.49
C TYR A 23 0.47 -5.14 22.14
N VAL A 24 1.58 -4.42 22.14
CA VAL A 24 2.34 -4.05 20.95
C VAL A 24 3.78 -4.50 21.16
N ILE A 25 4.30 -5.29 20.23
CA ILE A 25 5.67 -5.82 20.26
C ILE A 25 6.41 -5.36 19.01
N GLU A 26 7.51 -4.65 19.19
CA GLU A 26 8.40 -4.25 18.09
C GLU A 26 9.35 -5.40 17.78
N ILE A 27 9.36 -5.86 16.53
CA ILE A 27 10.22 -6.92 16.01
C ILE A 27 11.42 -6.25 15.32
N GLU A 28 12.56 -6.27 15.97
CA GLU A 28 13.79 -5.62 15.52
C GLU A 28 14.81 -6.60 14.92
N GLU A 29 14.71 -7.87 15.28
CA GLU A 29 15.56 -8.95 14.77
C GLU A 29 14.73 -10.20 14.45
N ASP A 30 15.17 -10.99 13.46
CA ASP A 30 14.48 -12.22 13.04
C ASP A 30 14.33 -13.22 14.21
N LYS A 31 15.29 -13.26 15.16
CA LYS A 31 15.24 -14.11 16.35
C LYS A 31 14.09 -13.76 17.32
N ASP A 32 13.59 -12.52 17.28
CA ASP A 32 12.50 -12.07 18.15
C ASP A 32 11.17 -12.75 17.82
N LEU A 33 11.01 -13.22 16.58
CA LEU A 33 9.73 -13.75 16.08
C LEU A 33 9.24 -14.96 16.88
N ALA A 34 10.12 -15.95 17.10
CA ALA A 34 9.73 -17.15 17.82
C ALA A 34 9.26 -16.83 19.27
N GLU A 35 9.96 -15.93 19.96
CA GLU A 35 9.59 -15.48 21.31
C GLU A 35 8.27 -14.68 21.30
N ALA A 36 8.09 -13.78 20.32
CA ALA A 36 6.90 -12.96 20.21
C ALA A 36 5.63 -13.80 19.94
N TYR A 37 5.72 -14.76 19.01
CA TYR A 37 4.61 -15.67 18.75
C TYR A 37 4.35 -16.64 19.91
N HIS A 38 5.40 -17.11 20.59
CA HIS A 38 5.25 -17.91 21.80
C HIS A 38 4.50 -17.15 22.91
N PHE A 39 4.88 -15.86 23.13
CA PHE A 39 4.17 -15.00 24.08
C PHE A 39 2.68 -14.87 23.76
N ALA A 40 2.34 -14.66 22.49
CA ALA A 40 0.93 -14.56 22.07
C ALA A 40 0.20 -15.89 22.28
N ALA A 41 0.82 -17.02 21.93
CA ALA A 41 0.26 -18.37 22.08
C ALA A 41 0.02 -18.74 23.53
N GLU A 42 0.96 -18.49 24.45
CA GLU A 42 0.80 -18.74 25.90
C GLU A 42 -0.40 -17.98 26.47
N LYS A 43 -0.63 -16.76 26.00
CA LYS A 43 -1.76 -15.92 26.42
C LYS A 43 -3.04 -16.22 25.67
N LYS A 44 -2.99 -17.09 24.63
CA LYS A 44 -4.10 -17.40 23.72
C LYS A 44 -4.67 -16.15 23.04
N LEU A 45 -3.81 -15.23 22.67
CA LEU A 45 -4.19 -13.97 22.05
C LEU A 45 -4.04 -14.03 20.52
N PRO A 46 -4.95 -13.44 19.77
CA PRO A 46 -4.79 -13.25 18.33
C PRO A 46 -3.61 -12.32 18.06
N THR A 47 -3.02 -12.45 16.87
CA THR A 47 -1.90 -11.62 16.43
C THR A 47 -2.25 -10.84 15.18
N TYR A 48 -1.67 -9.64 15.06
CA TYR A 48 -1.77 -8.81 13.87
C TYR A 48 -0.38 -8.27 13.50
N ILE A 49 -0.02 -8.33 12.22
CA ILE A 49 1.27 -7.84 11.72
C ILE A 49 1.06 -6.46 11.12
N LEU A 50 1.74 -5.46 11.67
CA LEU A 50 1.63 -4.07 11.24
C LEU A 50 2.95 -3.58 10.66
N GLY A 51 2.90 -3.08 9.42
CA GLY A 51 3.99 -2.32 8.81
C GLY A 51 3.92 -0.84 9.23
N GLY A 52 3.90 0.06 8.25
CA GLY A 52 3.79 1.51 8.48
C GLY A 52 2.41 2.03 8.88
N GLY A 53 1.39 1.18 8.99
CA GLY A 53 0.03 1.58 9.37
C GLY A 53 -0.68 2.48 8.35
N SER A 54 -0.16 2.59 7.13
CA SER A 54 -0.66 3.52 6.10
C SER A 54 -1.87 3.01 5.31
N ASN A 55 -2.25 1.75 5.49
CA ASN A 55 -3.42 1.12 4.87
C ASN A 55 -4.27 0.33 5.90
N VAL A 56 -4.28 0.81 7.15
CA VAL A 56 -4.99 0.16 8.26
C VAL A 56 -5.79 1.21 9.02
N ILE A 57 -7.01 0.82 9.43
CA ILE A 57 -7.93 1.63 10.22
C ILE A 57 -8.22 0.88 11.51
N GLY A 58 -7.94 1.49 12.66
CA GLY A 58 -8.30 0.92 13.95
C GLY A 58 -9.78 1.09 14.25
N ARG A 59 -10.44 0.06 14.78
CA ARG A 59 -11.81 0.10 15.28
C ARG A 59 -11.87 0.59 16.73
N ASP A 60 -13.01 1.11 17.14
CA ASP A 60 -13.17 1.75 18.47
C ASP A 60 -13.03 0.78 19.64
N GLY A 61 -13.42 -0.49 19.47
CA GLY A 61 -13.26 -1.55 20.47
C GLY A 61 -11.80 -1.89 20.77
N GLY A 62 -10.87 -1.44 19.92
CA GLY A 62 -9.46 -1.78 20.04
C GLY A 62 -9.16 -3.20 19.56
N PHE A 63 -8.04 -3.77 20.02
CA PHE A 63 -7.62 -5.11 19.65
C PHE A 63 -7.17 -5.89 20.89
N ASP A 64 -7.98 -6.85 21.33
CA ASP A 64 -7.62 -7.73 22.45
C ASP A 64 -6.63 -8.82 22.02
N GLY A 65 -5.49 -8.39 21.50
CA GLY A 65 -4.46 -9.22 20.91
C GLY A 65 -3.07 -8.61 21.02
N VAL A 66 -2.17 -9.15 20.21
CA VAL A 66 -0.78 -8.70 20.08
C VAL A 66 -0.55 -8.13 18.68
N ILE A 67 -0.22 -6.86 18.58
CA ILE A 67 0.24 -6.25 17.34
C ILE A 67 1.76 -6.37 17.27
N PHE A 68 2.27 -7.03 16.23
CA PHE A 68 3.68 -7.06 15.90
C PHE A 68 4.00 -5.90 14.95
N VAL A 69 4.75 -4.92 15.42
CA VAL A 69 5.23 -3.81 14.59
C VAL A 69 6.57 -4.21 13.98
N ASN A 70 6.60 -4.26 12.66
CA ASN A 70 7.79 -4.66 11.91
C ASN A 70 8.85 -3.54 11.91
N LYS A 71 10.01 -3.82 12.50
CA LYS A 71 11.17 -2.93 12.63
C LYS A 71 12.45 -3.61 12.14
N LEU A 72 12.34 -4.59 11.26
CA LEU A 72 13.49 -5.24 10.63
C LEU A 72 14.06 -4.30 9.56
N HIS A 73 15.34 -3.94 9.65
CA HIS A 73 15.98 -2.98 8.75
C HIS A 73 17.22 -3.53 8.05
N GLY A 74 17.45 -3.09 6.84
CA GLY A 74 18.64 -3.36 6.03
C GLY A 74 18.32 -3.59 4.56
N ILE A 75 18.97 -2.82 3.67
CA ILE A 75 18.87 -2.96 2.22
C ILE A 75 20.24 -3.29 1.67
N TYR A 76 20.36 -4.36 0.89
CA TYR A 76 21.63 -4.81 0.34
C TYR A 76 21.48 -5.55 -0.98
N VAL A 77 22.56 -5.55 -1.76
CA VAL A 77 22.68 -6.33 -2.99
C VAL A 77 22.96 -7.80 -2.63
N ILE A 78 22.16 -8.72 -3.15
CA ILE A 78 22.41 -10.16 -3.00
C ILE A 78 23.28 -10.67 -4.14
N ASP A 79 22.94 -10.26 -5.35
CA ASP A 79 23.51 -10.77 -6.59
C ASP A 79 23.39 -9.72 -7.69
N SER A 80 24.37 -9.64 -8.58
CA SER A 80 24.36 -8.74 -9.73
C SER A 80 25.14 -9.30 -10.88
N ASP A 81 24.68 -9.04 -12.08
CA ASP A 81 25.39 -9.25 -13.33
C ASP A 81 25.28 -7.98 -14.21
N PRO A 82 25.87 -7.93 -15.43
CA PRO A 82 25.83 -6.73 -16.25
C PRO A 82 24.43 -6.21 -16.58
N ASP A 83 23.43 -7.06 -16.62
CA ASP A 83 22.08 -6.76 -17.10
C ASP A 83 21.00 -6.73 -16.00
N ARG A 84 21.29 -7.29 -14.84
CA ARG A 84 20.33 -7.36 -13.73
C ARG A 84 20.99 -7.20 -12.36
N ILE A 85 20.16 -6.87 -11.37
CA ILE A 85 20.53 -6.83 -9.95
C ILE A 85 19.40 -7.37 -9.09
N ARG A 86 19.74 -8.13 -8.05
CA ARG A 86 18.81 -8.51 -6.99
C ARG A 86 19.09 -7.74 -5.72
N LEU A 87 18.08 -7.00 -5.27
CA LEU A 87 18.10 -6.25 -4.03
C LEU A 87 17.24 -6.95 -3.00
N CYS A 88 17.80 -7.24 -1.84
CA CYS A 88 17.04 -7.66 -0.67
C CYS A 88 16.86 -6.47 0.27
N ALA A 89 15.62 -6.26 0.70
CA ALA A 89 15.29 -5.29 1.74
C ALA A 89 14.59 -6.00 2.89
N LYS A 90 14.96 -5.67 4.12
CA LYS A 90 14.23 -6.09 5.30
C LYS A 90 12.86 -5.43 5.33
N SER A 91 11.90 -6.13 5.86
CA SER A 91 10.49 -5.82 5.69
C SER A 91 10.00 -4.60 6.48
N GLY A 92 10.74 -4.12 7.45
CA GLY A 92 10.47 -2.89 8.20
C GLY A 92 11.03 -1.62 7.55
N ASP A 93 11.89 -1.73 6.54
CA ASP A 93 12.35 -0.57 5.77
C ASP A 93 11.19 0.09 5.02
N LEU A 94 11.27 1.39 4.78
CA LEU A 94 10.29 2.08 3.94
C LEU A 94 10.41 1.62 2.48
N LEU A 95 9.28 1.45 1.81
CA LEU A 95 9.29 1.12 0.38
C LEU A 95 10.02 2.18 -0.44
N ASP A 96 9.84 3.46 -0.09
CA ASP A 96 10.52 4.56 -0.77
C ASP A 96 12.05 4.53 -0.59
N ASP A 97 12.55 4.03 0.56
CA ASP A 97 13.98 3.87 0.79
C ASP A 97 14.58 2.78 -0.12
N LEU A 98 13.85 1.68 -0.35
CA LEU A 98 14.26 0.66 -1.32
C LEU A 98 14.28 1.22 -2.74
N VAL A 99 13.27 2.00 -3.13
CA VAL A 99 13.24 2.67 -4.44
C VAL A 99 14.39 3.65 -4.58
N GLU A 100 14.63 4.48 -3.58
CA GLU A 100 15.74 5.44 -3.59
C GLU A 100 17.09 4.74 -3.67
N TYR A 101 17.28 3.67 -2.91
CA TYR A 101 18.49 2.85 -2.96
C TYR A 101 18.72 2.29 -4.36
N SER A 102 17.69 1.71 -5.00
CA SER A 102 17.78 1.15 -6.34
C SER A 102 18.18 2.19 -7.40
N VAL A 103 17.59 3.38 -7.31
CA VAL A 103 17.89 4.50 -8.22
C VAL A 103 19.33 5.01 -8.04
N LYS A 104 19.84 5.06 -6.79
CA LYS A 104 21.21 5.47 -6.48
C LYS A 104 22.28 4.48 -6.93
N LEU A 105 21.91 3.23 -7.22
CA LEU A 105 22.82 2.25 -7.81
C LEU A 105 23.13 2.53 -9.29
N TRP A 106 22.44 3.49 -9.87
CA TRP A 106 22.78 3.98 -11.20
C TRP A 106 24.18 4.63 -11.17
N ASN A 107 25.09 4.13 -11.99
CA ASN A 107 26.51 4.51 -12.00
C ASN A 107 26.88 5.54 -13.07
N GLY A 108 25.87 6.24 -13.65
CA GLY A 108 26.08 7.24 -14.71
C GLY A 108 26.05 6.68 -16.14
N ASP A 109 25.91 5.38 -16.32
CA ASP A 109 25.61 4.81 -17.63
C ASP A 109 24.20 5.21 -18.07
N SER A 110 23.94 5.25 -19.37
CA SER A 110 22.60 5.53 -19.94
C SER A 110 21.53 4.50 -19.51
N TRP A 111 21.94 3.44 -18.81
CA TRP A 111 21.16 2.30 -18.38
C TRP A 111 21.21 2.18 -16.86
N GLY A 112 20.16 2.59 -16.19
CA GLY A 112 19.98 2.29 -14.77
C GLY A 112 19.26 0.94 -14.57
N TYR A 113 19.37 0.37 -13.38
CA TYR A 113 18.48 -0.71 -12.96
C TYR A 113 17.11 -0.11 -12.67
N SER A 114 16.08 -0.58 -13.37
CA SER A 114 14.73 -0.04 -13.27
C SER A 114 13.69 -1.13 -13.02
N GLY A 115 12.50 -0.72 -12.62
CA GLY A 115 11.35 -1.58 -12.40
C GLY A 115 10.50 -1.21 -11.18
N ILE A 116 11.02 -0.38 -10.27
CA ILE A 116 10.28 0.09 -9.07
C ILE A 116 10.28 1.61 -8.89
N GLU A 117 10.89 2.38 -9.79
CA GLU A 117 11.00 3.84 -9.70
C GLU A 117 9.65 4.56 -9.68
N ALA A 118 8.61 4.00 -10.30
CA ALA A 118 7.26 4.56 -10.26
C ALA A 118 6.51 4.26 -8.94
N LEU A 119 7.06 3.41 -8.07
CA LEU A 119 6.55 3.17 -6.71
C LEU A 119 7.06 4.22 -5.71
N SER A 120 7.77 5.24 -6.18
CA SER A 120 8.32 6.33 -5.35
C SER A 120 7.25 7.02 -4.51
N LYS A 121 7.63 7.35 -3.27
CA LYS A 121 6.79 8.09 -2.32
C LYS A 121 5.46 7.38 -1.97
N ILE A 122 5.33 6.08 -2.22
CA ILE A 122 4.23 5.30 -1.66
C ILE A 122 4.53 5.09 -0.18
N PRO A 123 3.63 5.51 0.73
CA PRO A 123 3.81 5.28 2.16
C PRO A 123 3.65 3.80 2.50
N GLY A 124 4.41 3.36 3.49
CA GLY A 124 4.39 1.98 3.98
C GLY A 124 5.75 1.31 3.90
N THR A 125 5.81 0.07 4.39
CA THR A 125 7.04 -0.70 4.49
C THR A 125 7.20 -1.71 3.36
N VAL A 126 8.43 -2.13 3.13
CA VAL A 126 8.79 -3.15 2.14
C VAL A 126 7.98 -4.43 2.34
N GLY A 127 7.83 -4.90 3.60
CA GLY A 127 7.06 -6.12 3.88
C GLY A 127 5.56 -5.99 3.65
N ALA A 128 5.02 -4.76 3.65
CA ALA A 128 3.61 -4.53 3.32
C ALA A 128 3.35 -4.50 1.80
N ALA A 129 4.38 -4.27 0.98
CA ALA A 129 4.24 -4.13 -0.47
C ALA A 129 3.65 -5.38 -1.15
N PRO A 130 4.12 -6.62 -0.91
CA PRO A 130 3.54 -7.81 -1.53
C PRO A 130 2.16 -8.19 -0.97
N VAL A 131 1.78 -7.73 0.23
CA VAL A 131 0.50 -8.10 0.86
C VAL A 131 -0.70 -7.75 -0.03
N GLN A 132 -0.68 -6.57 -0.63
CA GLN A 132 -1.71 -6.11 -1.56
C GLN A 132 -1.17 -5.84 -2.97
N ASN A 133 -0.03 -6.42 -3.33
CA ASN A 133 0.60 -6.18 -4.61
C ASN A 133 0.61 -4.68 -4.94
N VAL A 134 1.33 -3.90 -4.13
CA VAL A 134 1.35 -2.43 -4.27
C VAL A 134 1.69 -2.00 -5.68
N GLY A 135 0.99 -1.00 -6.19
CA GLY A 135 1.22 -0.49 -7.53
C GLY A 135 0.81 0.97 -7.70
N ALA A 136 1.55 1.68 -8.55
CA ALA A 136 1.25 3.04 -8.97
C ALA A 136 1.91 3.35 -10.32
N TYR A 137 1.34 4.28 -11.07
CA TYR A 137 1.88 4.79 -12.35
C TYR A 137 2.29 3.69 -13.34
N GLY A 138 1.52 2.59 -13.38
CA GLY A 138 1.74 1.48 -14.31
C GLY A 138 2.74 0.44 -13.85
N GLN A 139 3.39 0.61 -12.71
CA GLN A 139 4.21 -0.41 -12.07
C GLN A 139 3.50 -1.05 -10.89
N GLU A 140 3.70 -2.36 -10.71
CA GLU A 140 3.27 -3.15 -9.55
C GLU A 140 4.46 -3.93 -9.03
N ILE A 141 4.52 -4.16 -7.72
CA ILE A 141 5.66 -4.88 -7.11
C ILE A 141 5.82 -6.29 -7.68
N LYS A 142 4.73 -6.96 -8.08
CA LYS A 142 4.78 -8.31 -8.69
C LYS A 142 5.64 -8.38 -9.96
N GLN A 143 5.83 -7.25 -10.67
CA GLN A 143 6.59 -7.22 -11.92
C GLN A 143 8.09 -7.41 -11.69
N THR A 144 8.55 -7.11 -10.48
CA THR A 144 9.97 -7.18 -10.09
C THR A 144 10.21 -8.03 -8.85
N LEU A 145 9.15 -8.44 -8.16
CA LEU A 145 9.28 -9.31 -7.00
C LEU A 145 9.88 -10.66 -7.41
N HIS A 146 11.04 -10.99 -6.84
CA HIS A 146 11.68 -12.28 -7.03
C HIS A 146 11.23 -13.29 -5.98
N SER A 147 11.33 -12.91 -4.72
CA SER A 147 10.97 -13.78 -3.60
C SER A 147 10.76 -13.01 -2.30
N VAL A 148 10.22 -13.69 -1.31
CA VAL A 148 10.11 -13.22 0.06
C VAL A 148 10.66 -14.26 1.03
N CYS A 149 11.26 -13.82 2.13
CA CYS A 149 11.44 -14.64 3.30
C CYS A 149 10.32 -14.36 4.29
N VAL A 150 9.71 -15.42 4.83
CA VAL A 150 8.64 -15.32 5.81
C VAL A 150 8.93 -16.18 7.02
N TYR A 151 8.46 -15.77 8.19
CA TYR A 151 8.29 -16.64 9.34
C TYR A 151 6.86 -17.18 9.34
N ASP A 152 6.71 -18.49 9.21
CA ASP A 152 5.43 -19.18 9.28
C ASP A 152 5.11 -19.51 10.75
N CYS A 153 4.17 -18.79 11.34
CA CYS A 153 3.85 -18.96 12.75
C CYS A 153 3.18 -20.30 13.09
N ARG A 154 2.57 -21.00 12.11
CA ARG A 154 1.98 -22.33 12.33
C ARG A 154 3.04 -23.42 12.39
N ASP A 155 4.03 -23.32 11.49
CA ASP A 155 5.10 -24.30 11.40
C ASP A 155 6.33 -23.92 12.27
N ASN A 156 6.30 -22.71 12.86
CA ASN A 156 7.38 -22.16 13.69
C ASN A 156 8.75 -22.19 12.99
N CYS A 157 8.80 -21.81 11.73
CA CYS A 157 10.01 -21.83 10.92
C CYS A 157 10.04 -20.73 9.86
N PHE A 158 11.24 -20.41 9.40
CA PHE A 158 11.43 -19.53 8.25
C PHE A 158 11.24 -20.30 6.95
N LYS A 159 10.60 -19.67 5.99
CA LYS A 159 10.40 -20.17 4.63
C LYS A 159 10.83 -19.12 3.62
N HIS A 160 11.38 -19.60 2.51
CA HIS A 160 11.63 -18.78 1.33
C HIS A 160 10.57 -19.12 0.29
N MET A 161 9.87 -18.12 -0.20
CA MET A 161 8.79 -18.28 -1.17
C MET A 161 9.08 -17.46 -2.40
N MET A 162 8.94 -18.07 -3.58
CA MET A 162 9.11 -17.40 -4.85
C MET A 162 7.86 -16.58 -5.20
N ALA A 163 8.00 -15.60 -6.09
CA ALA A 163 6.91 -14.71 -6.46
C ALA A 163 5.68 -15.42 -7.06
N ASP A 164 5.89 -16.51 -7.78
CA ASP A 164 4.83 -17.34 -8.39
C ASP A 164 4.02 -18.15 -7.35
N GLU A 165 4.56 -18.35 -6.14
CA GLU A 165 3.85 -19.00 -5.03
C GLU A 165 2.92 -18.04 -4.27
N LEU A 166 2.97 -16.72 -4.56
CA LEU A 166 2.30 -15.69 -3.76
C LEU A 166 0.90 -15.29 -4.26
N ASP A 167 0.45 -15.83 -5.38
CA ASP A 167 -0.86 -15.52 -6.00
C ASP A 167 -1.14 -14.01 -6.10
N LEU A 168 -0.18 -13.26 -6.67
CA LEU A 168 -0.24 -11.79 -6.72
C LEU A 168 -1.20 -11.31 -7.81
N GLY A 169 -2.25 -10.64 -7.38
CA GLY A 169 -3.26 -10.00 -8.23
C GLY A 169 -3.55 -8.55 -7.83
N TYR A 170 -4.56 -7.94 -8.42
CA TYR A 170 -4.99 -6.61 -8.03
C TYR A 170 -5.50 -6.58 -6.58
N ARG A 171 -4.75 -5.93 -5.69
CA ARG A 171 -5.02 -5.88 -4.24
C ARG A 171 -5.16 -7.27 -3.60
N HIS A 172 -4.42 -8.24 -4.12
CA HIS A 172 -4.53 -9.64 -3.76
C HIS A 172 -3.17 -10.32 -3.61
N SER A 173 -3.05 -11.18 -2.61
CA SER A 173 -1.98 -12.16 -2.42
C SER A 173 -2.41 -13.24 -1.43
N ILE A 174 -1.59 -14.29 -1.28
CA ILE A 174 -1.80 -15.28 -0.21
C ILE A 174 -1.75 -14.66 1.21
N PHE A 175 -1.16 -13.49 1.39
CA PHE A 175 -1.00 -12.85 2.70
C PHE A 175 -2.25 -12.16 3.20
N ASN A 176 -3.16 -11.76 2.30
CA ASN A 176 -4.40 -11.08 2.64
C ASN A 176 -5.65 -11.91 2.32
N THR A 177 -5.50 -13.18 1.99
CA THR A 177 -6.61 -14.08 1.66
C THR A 177 -6.46 -15.44 2.32
N GLY A 178 -7.58 -16.10 2.58
CA GLY A 178 -7.65 -17.47 3.07
C GLY A 178 -6.79 -17.74 4.31
N ASP A 179 -6.13 -18.89 4.30
CA ASP A 179 -5.31 -19.39 5.40
C ASP A 179 -3.99 -18.62 5.62
N GLY A 180 -3.62 -17.75 4.69
CA GLY A 180 -2.41 -16.94 4.78
C GLY A 180 -2.54 -15.71 5.68
N VAL A 181 -3.78 -15.26 5.91
CA VAL A 181 -4.04 -14.08 6.76
C VAL A 181 -3.53 -14.33 8.18
N GLY A 182 -2.59 -13.45 8.63
CA GLY A 182 -2.00 -13.54 9.96
C GLY A 182 -1.02 -14.71 10.16
N ARG A 183 -0.84 -15.59 9.17
CA ARG A 183 0.07 -16.73 9.24
C ARG A 183 1.52 -16.36 8.99
N TYR A 184 1.77 -15.55 7.99
CA TYR A 184 3.12 -15.28 7.50
C TYR A 184 3.60 -13.90 7.92
N PHE A 185 4.66 -13.83 8.72
CA PHE A 185 5.38 -12.58 8.96
C PHE A 185 6.47 -12.45 7.90
N ILE A 186 6.30 -11.55 6.94
CA ILE A 186 7.33 -11.27 5.93
C ILE A 186 8.53 -10.62 6.64
N THR A 187 9.72 -11.20 6.50
CA THR A 187 10.96 -10.70 7.12
C THR A 187 11.86 -9.97 6.13
N SER A 188 11.79 -10.33 4.87
CA SER A 188 12.48 -9.62 3.79
C SER A 188 11.80 -9.85 2.45
N VAL A 189 12.03 -8.91 1.53
CA VAL A 189 11.57 -8.94 0.15
C VAL A 189 12.77 -8.80 -0.77
N THR A 190 12.85 -9.64 -1.78
CA THR A 190 13.86 -9.56 -2.83
C THR A 190 13.21 -9.12 -4.12
N VAL A 191 13.70 -8.03 -4.71
CA VAL A 191 13.32 -7.57 -6.04
C VAL A 191 14.45 -7.84 -7.04
N GLU A 192 14.09 -8.19 -8.26
CA GLU A 192 15.01 -8.33 -9.39
C GLU A 192 14.75 -7.18 -10.36
N LEU A 193 15.75 -6.35 -10.57
CA LEU A 193 15.71 -5.18 -11.42
C LEU A 193 16.63 -5.39 -12.62
N HIS A 194 16.22 -4.90 -13.79
CA HIS A 194 16.94 -5.08 -15.03
C HIS A 194 17.41 -3.75 -15.61
N LYS A 195 18.58 -3.79 -16.29
CA LYS A 195 19.02 -2.68 -17.12
C LYS A 195 18.19 -2.64 -18.39
N HIS A 196 17.39 -1.59 -18.53
CA HIS A 196 16.68 -1.35 -19.79
C HIS A 196 16.38 0.14 -19.96
N TRP A 197 16.20 0.56 -21.21
CA TRP A 197 15.78 1.91 -21.51
C TRP A 197 14.34 2.13 -21.07
N LEU A 198 14.14 3.11 -20.20
CA LEU A 198 12.83 3.65 -19.94
C LEU A 198 12.36 4.47 -21.14
N LYS A 199 11.20 4.17 -21.66
CA LYS A 199 10.67 4.83 -22.87
C LYS A 199 9.16 4.93 -22.85
N PRO A 200 8.59 5.94 -23.54
CA PRO A 200 7.16 6.04 -23.76
C PRO A 200 6.58 4.80 -24.50
N PRO A 201 5.27 4.51 -24.35
CA PRO A 201 4.33 5.29 -23.52
C PRO A 201 4.44 4.98 -22.02
N PHE A 202 4.41 6.03 -21.22
CA PHE A 202 4.28 5.92 -19.77
C PHE A 202 2.81 5.94 -19.34
N TYR A 203 2.54 5.65 -18.07
CA TYR A 203 1.22 5.85 -17.49
C TYR A 203 0.73 7.29 -17.74
N THR A 204 -0.55 7.45 -18.06
CA THR A 204 -1.13 8.69 -18.61
C THR A 204 -0.67 9.97 -17.89
N SER A 205 -0.71 10.02 -16.57
CA SER A 205 -0.32 11.22 -15.83
C SER A 205 1.18 11.48 -15.82
N LEU A 206 1.98 10.44 -15.91
CA LEU A 206 3.44 10.52 -16.01
C LEU A 206 3.85 10.93 -17.41
N GLN A 207 3.19 10.39 -18.44
CA GLN A 207 3.39 10.80 -19.83
C GLN A 207 3.07 12.29 -20.01
N ALA A 208 1.90 12.74 -19.52
CA ALA A 208 1.52 14.14 -19.60
C ALA A 208 2.54 15.08 -18.91
N TYR A 209 3.08 14.65 -17.77
CA TYR A 209 4.13 15.40 -17.06
C TYR A 209 5.39 15.55 -17.91
N PHE A 210 5.84 14.48 -18.59
CA PHE A 210 7.02 14.52 -19.46
C PHE A 210 6.78 15.32 -20.74
N ASP A 211 5.61 15.20 -21.33
CA ASP A 211 5.23 15.95 -22.55
C ASP A 211 5.21 17.45 -22.28
N GLU A 212 4.62 17.88 -21.16
CA GLU A 212 4.57 19.29 -20.74
C GLU A 212 5.97 19.89 -20.55
N ARG A 213 6.93 19.11 -20.06
CA ARG A 213 8.32 19.55 -19.82
C ARG A 213 9.26 19.31 -20.99
N GLY A 214 8.79 18.66 -22.04
CA GLY A 214 9.62 18.29 -23.19
C GLY A 214 10.76 17.33 -22.84
N THR A 215 10.56 16.46 -21.84
CA THR A 215 11.55 15.48 -21.38
C THR A 215 11.83 14.46 -22.47
N LYS A 216 13.12 14.22 -22.77
CA LYS A 216 13.54 13.28 -23.83
C LYS A 216 14.43 12.16 -23.31
N GLU A 217 14.99 12.31 -22.14
CA GLU A 217 15.83 11.29 -21.49
C GLU A 217 15.15 10.78 -20.23
N PHE A 218 15.00 9.47 -20.13
CA PHE A 218 14.24 8.82 -19.06
C PHE A 218 15.18 7.87 -18.30
N THR A 219 15.79 8.39 -17.23
CA THR A 219 16.52 7.57 -16.27
C THR A 219 15.61 7.19 -15.11
N PRO A 220 15.93 6.16 -14.31
CA PRO A 220 15.19 5.86 -13.08
C PRO A 220 15.05 7.07 -12.14
N GLN A 221 16.08 7.95 -12.07
CA GLN A 221 16.02 9.17 -11.28
C GLN A 221 14.99 10.17 -11.84
N VAL A 222 14.98 10.38 -13.16
CA VAL A 222 14.01 11.29 -13.82
C VAL A 222 12.57 10.82 -13.59
N VAL A 223 12.33 9.51 -13.68
CA VAL A 223 11.00 8.94 -13.42
C VAL A 223 10.62 9.07 -11.92
N ARG A 224 11.56 8.77 -11.00
CA ARG A 224 11.35 8.96 -9.56
C ARG A 224 10.97 10.39 -9.22
N ASP A 225 11.72 11.37 -9.74
CA ASP A 225 11.51 12.80 -9.46
C ASP A 225 10.14 13.25 -10.00
N ALA A 226 9.80 12.83 -11.22
CA ALA A 226 8.50 13.11 -11.82
C ALA A 226 7.35 12.53 -10.98
N VAL A 227 7.46 11.27 -10.54
CA VAL A 227 6.46 10.64 -9.68
C VAL A 227 6.36 11.38 -8.34
N ALA A 228 7.48 11.76 -7.73
CA ALA A 228 7.48 12.49 -6.47
C ALA A 228 6.77 13.85 -6.60
N GLU A 229 7.04 14.63 -7.66
CA GLU A 229 6.36 15.90 -7.92
C GLU A 229 4.86 15.72 -8.19
N ILE A 230 4.48 14.76 -9.03
CA ILE A 230 3.08 14.46 -9.32
C ILE A 230 2.34 14.08 -8.04
N ARG A 231 2.93 13.24 -7.18
CA ARG A 231 2.32 12.85 -5.91
C ARG A 231 2.18 14.03 -4.96
N ALA A 232 3.22 14.83 -4.78
CA ALA A 232 3.20 16.02 -3.92
C ALA A 232 2.11 17.03 -4.35
N SER A 233 1.90 17.19 -5.65
CA SER A 233 0.87 18.08 -6.17
C SER A 233 -0.55 17.54 -5.99
N LYS A 234 -0.74 16.22 -6.16
CA LYS A 234 -2.07 15.59 -6.24
C LYS A 234 -2.54 14.92 -4.94
N LEU A 235 -1.64 14.52 -4.04
CA LEU A 235 -2.00 13.77 -2.85
C LEU A 235 -1.73 14.58 -1.58
N PRO A 236 -2.56 14.47 -0.55
CA PRO A 236 -2.23 15.02 0.77
C PRO A 236 -1.07 14.22 1.37
N ASP A 237 -0.16 14.92 2.06
CA ASP A 237 0.91 14.26 2.81
C ASP A 237 0.32 13.57 4.06
N PRO A 238 0.49 12.25 4.24
CA PRO A 238 -0.03 11.56 5.43
C PRO A 238 0.61 12.04 6.76
N ALA A 239 1.77 12.69 6.71
CA ALA A 239 2.39 13.28 7.89
C ALA A 239 1.57 14.48 8.41
N GLU A 240 1.02 15.27 7.50
CA GLU A 240 0.21 16.45 7.81
C GLU A 240 -1.28 16.09 7.93
N PHE A 241 -1.79 15.30 7.00
CA PHE A 241 -3.21 14.95 6.87
C PHE A 241 -3.45 13.48 7.20
N ALA A 242 -4.13 13.22 8.30
CA ALA A 242 -4.46 11.86 8.71
C ALA A 242 -5.33 11.18 7.66
N SER A 243 -4.81 10.13 7.02
CA SER A 243 -5.49 9.37 5.96
C SER A 243 -4.86 7.98 5.79
N ALA A 244 -5.54 7.08 5.10
CA ALA A 244 -5.05 5.74 4.78
C ALA A 244 -4.77 5.58 3.26
N GLY A 245 -4.35 6.65 2.58
CA GLY A 245 -4.15 6.64 1.13
C GLY A 245 -5.47 6.56 0.36
N SER A 246 -5.47 5.85 -0.76
CA SER A 246 -6.70 5.58 -1.51
C SER A 246 -7.67 4.81 -0.64
N PHE A 247 -8.88 5.37 -0.45
CA PHE A 247 -9.84 4.80 0.50
C PHE A 247 -10.74 3.75 -0.15
N PHE A 248 -11.00 3.87 -1.45
CA PHE A 248 -11.82 2.93 -2.20
C PHE A 248 -11.03 2.27 -3.33
N LYS A 249 -11.29 0.98 -3.57
CA LYS A 249 -10.77 0.26 -4.72
C LYS A 249 -11.38 0.81 -6.01
N ASN A 250 -10.66 0.71 -7.13
CA ASN A 250 -11.25 0.92 -8.44
C ASN A 250 -12.17 -0.27 -8.77
N ILE A 251 -13.18 0.00 -9.59
CA ILE A 251 -14.14 -1.01 -10.05
C ILE A 251 -13.60 -1.62 -11.35
N TYR A 252 -13.77 -2.92 -11.53
CA TYR A 252 -13.45 -3.61 -12.78
C TYR A 252 -14.72 -4.19 -13.36
N LEU A 253 -14.98 -3.85 -14.62
CA LEU A 253 -16.16 -4.23 -15.38
C LEU A 253 -15.79 -5.25 -16.45
N ASN A 254 -16.72 -6.14 -16.80
CA ASN A 254 -16.60 -6.95 -17.99
C ASN A 254 -16.83 -6.10 -19.26
N GLU A 255 -16.63 -6.66 -20.44
CA GLU A 255 -16.73 -5.92 -21.72
C GLU A 255 -18.11 -5.32 -21.98
N GLU A 256 -19.19 -5.98 -21.57
CA GLU A 256 -20.55 -5.50 -21.74
C GLU A 256 -20.86 -4.33 -20.81
N GLU A 257 -20.55 -4.50 -19.54
CA GLU A 257 -20.68 -3.46 -18.51
C GLU A 257 -19.81 -2.22 -18.84
N ALA A 258 -18.61 -2.44 -19.38
CA ALA A 258 -17.71 -1.37 -19.81
C ALA A 258 -18.33 -0.52 -20.90
N LYS A 259 -18.91 -1.13 -21.93
CA LYS A 259 -19.63 -0.42 -23.01
C LYS A 259 -20.84 0.37 -22.48
N GLU A 260 -21.58 -0.21 -21.54
CA GLU A 260 -22.71 0.49 -20.91
C GLU A 260 -22.25 1.70 -20.08
N ALA A 261 -21.13 1.57 -19.36
CA ALA A 261 -20.54 2.65 -18.59
C ALA A 261 -20.08 3.80 -19.51
N GLU A 262 -19.38 3.49 -20.59
CA GLU A 262 -18.94 4.46 -21.59
C GLU A 262 -20.12 5.19 -22.26
N ALA A 263 -21.19 4.47 -22.59
CA ALA A 263 -22.41 5.05 -23.14
C ALA A 263 -23.09 6.04 -22.17
N LYS A 264 -22.86 5.89 -20.85
CA LYS A 264 -23.31 6.83 -19.79
C LYS A 264 -22.30 7.95 -19.53
N GLY A 265 -21.20 8.04 -20.28
CA GLY A 265 -20.15 9.03 -20.10
C GLY A 265 -19.21 8.75 -18.92
N ILE A 266 -19.18 7.52 -18.41
CA ILE A 266 -18.27 7.07 -17.36
C ILE A 266 -16.97 6.61 -18.02
N PRO A 267 -15.78 7.13 -17.63
CA PRO A 267 -14.53 6.70 -18.24
C PRO A 267 -14.21 5.26 -17.83
N VAL A 268 -13.87 4.44 -18.81
CA VAL A 268 -13.35 3.10 -18.62
C VAL A 268 -11.92 3.05 -19.15
N TRP A 269 -10.98 2.63 -18.31
CA TRP A 269 -9.57 2.48 -18.66
C TRP A 269 -9.28 1.03 -19.07
N ASP A 270 -8.06 0.80 -19.56
CA ASP A 270 -7.60 -0.53 -19.96
C ASP A 270 -7.92 -1.60 -18.91
N GLY A 271 -8.41 -2.74 -19.40
CA GLY A 271 -8.83 -3.85 -18.53
C GLY A 271 -10.20 -3.67 -17.87
N GLY A 272 -11.06 -2.76 -18.38
CA GLY A 272 -12.41 -2.55 -17.83
C GLY A 272 -12.44 -1.73 -16.53
N LYS A 273 -11.38 -1.00 -16.23
CA LYS A 273 -11.19 -0.27 -14.97
C LYS A 273 -11.94 1.06 -14.95
N VAL A 274 -12.88 1.21 -14.01
CA VAL A 274 -13.57 2.48 -13.71
C VAL A 274 -12.88 3.15 -12.51
N PRO A 275 -12.37 4.39 -12.64
CA PRO A 275 -11.70 5.08 -11.55
C PRO A 275 -12.70 5.55 -10.50
N SER A 276 -12.67 4.97 -9.30
CA SER A 276 -13.57 5.35 -8.20
C SER A 276 -13.42 6.81 -7.79
N GLY A 277 -12.21 7.37 -7.91
CA GLY A 277 -11.98 8.80 -7.67
C GLY A 277 -12.79 9.69 -8.62
N TRP A 278 -12.92 9.31 -9.88
CA TRP A 278 -13.75 10.03 -10.86
C TRP A 278 -15.24 9.95 -10.49
N LEU A 279 -15.73 8.79 -10.08
CA LEU A 279 -17.13 8.63 -9.64
C LEU A 279 -17.43 9.53 -8.43
N ILE A 280 -16.55 9.56 -7.43
CA ILE A 280 -16.71 10.37 -6.22
C ILE A 280 -16.65 11.86 -6.56
N GLU A 281 -15.69 12.30 -7.37
CA GLU A 281 -15.57 13.69 -7.80
C GLU A 281 -16.80 14.15 -8.59
N ASN A 282 -17.22 13.35 -9.58
CA ASN A 282 -18.38 13.68 -10.40
C ASN A 282 -19.72 13.45 -9.68
N ALA A 283 -19.75 12.73 -8.55
CA ALA A 283 -20.88 12.76 -7.62
C ALA A 283 -20.96 14.09 -6.82
N GLY A 284 -19.96 14.97 -7.02
CA GLY A 284 -19.92 16.29 -6.38
C GLY A 284 -19.49 16.23 -4.91
N LEU A 285 -18.71 15.21 -4.53
CA LEU A 285 -18.29 14.98 -3.14
C LEU A 285 -16.90 15.53 -2.80
N LYS A 286 -16.10 15.89 -3.80
CA LYS A 286 -14.77 16.46 -3.61
C LYS A 286 -14.81 17.68 -2.72
N GLY A 287 -14.00 17.71 -1.67
CA GLY A 287 -13.96 18.78 -0.66
C GLY A 287 -15.08 18.74 0.38
N LYS A 288 -16.07 17.84 0.25
CA LYS A 288 -17.16 17.75 1.23
C LYS A 288 -16.73 17.04 2.51
N GLU A 289 -17.26 17.53 3.61
CA GLU A 289 -17.06 16.95 4.95
C GLU A 289 -18.30 16.17 5.40
N PHE A 290 -18.06 14.99 5.99
CA PHE A 290 -19.06 14.12 6.59
C PHE A 290 -18.52 13.57 7.91
N TYR A 291 -19.18 13.85 9.02
CA TYR A 291 -18.85 13.30 10.34
C TYR A 291 -17.37 13.49 10.75
N GLY A 292 -16.78 14.65 10.40
CA GLY A 292 -15.38 14.96 10.68
C GLY A 292 -14.36 14.32 9.73
N MET A 293 -14.82 13.62 8.69
CA MET A 293 -14.00 13.12 7.58
C MET A 293 -14.24 13.98 6.33
N ARG A 294 -13.19 14.39 5.64
CA ARG A 294 -13.28 15.18 4.41
C ARG A 294 -12.82 14.38 3.21
N VAL A 295 -13.61 14.40 2.14
CA VAL A 295 -13.15 13.97 0.81
C VAL A 295 -12.09 14.97 0.33
N SER A 296 -10.88 14.49 0.04
CA SER A 296 -9.76 15.37 -0.29
C SER A 296 -10.04 16.28 -1.49
N ASP A 297 -9.66 17.55 -1.39
CA ASP A 297 -9.74 18.53 -2.47
C ASP A 297 -8.75 18.25 -3.60
N LYS A 298 -7.67 17.53 -3.30
CA LYS A 298 -6.65 17.17 -4.30
C LYS A 298 -7.03 15.88 -5.05
N ALA A 299 -7.46 14.84 -4.33
CA ALA A 299 -7.80 13.54 -4.88
C ALA A 299 -9.04 12.98 -4.19
N ALA A 300 -10.17 12.95 -4.87
CA ALA A 300 -11.46 12.52 -4.32
C ALA A 300 -11.47 11.07 -3.81
N LEU A 301 -10.49 10.27 -4.18
CA LEU A 301 -10.33 8.89 -3.70
C LEU A 301 -9.83 8.80 -2.24
N ILE A 302 -9.38 9.91 -1.65
CA ILE A 302 -8.79 9.96 -0.31
C ILE A 302 -9.78 10.57 0.67
N LEU A 303 -10.03 9.87 1.77
CA LEU A 303 -10.71 10.41 2.94
C LEU A 303 -9.67 10.89 3.97
N ILE A 304 -9.76 12.15 4.36
CA ILE A 304 -8.91 12.79 5.35
C ILE A 304 -9.68 12.87 6.67
N ASN A 305 -9.06 12.43 7.75
CA ASN A 305 -9.59 12.66 9.09
C ASN A 305 -9.23 14.09 9.53
N GLU A 306 -10.21 14.98 9.48
CA GLU A 306 -10.08 16.38 9.95
C GLU A 306 -10.36 16.49 11.44
N SER A 307 -11.42 15.85 11.91
CA SER A 307 -11.89 16.01 13.30
C SER A 307 -12.66 14.80 13.84
N ALA A 308 -12.81 13.72 13.04
CA ALA A 308 -13.45 12.48 13.47
C ALA A 308 -12.71 11.91 14.70
N LYS A 309 -13.46 11.43 15.67
CA LYS A 309 -12.92 10.93 16.95
C LYS A 309 -13.01 9.42 17.07
N SER A 310 -13.78 8.77 16.18
CA SER A 310 -14.09 7.37 16.27
C SER A 310 -14.11 6.70 14.91
N TYR A 311 -13.93 5.38 14.89
CA TYR A 311 -14.21 4.56 13.73
C TYR A 311 -15.67 4.69 13.29
N ALA A 312 -16.61 4.84 14.25
CA ALA A 312 -18.02 5.04 13.93
C ALA A 312 -18.30 6.29 13.10
N ASP A 313 -17.54 7.38 13.30
CA ASP A 313 -17.64 8.60 12.48
C ASP A 313 -17.13 8.32 11.06
N LEU A 314 -15.98 7.66 10.94
CA LEU A 314 -15.43 7.23 9.64
C LEU A 314 -16.39 6.31 8.90
N ALA A 315 -17.01 5.32 9.58
CA ALA A 315 -17.95 4.39 8.98
C ALA A 315 -19.18 5.10 8.40
N LYS A 316 -19.72 6.11 9.11
CA LYS A 316 -20.82 6.94 8.60
C LYS A 316 -20.39 7.78 7.39
N ALA A 317 -19.20 8.38 7.43
CA ALA A 317 -18.67 9.16 6.32
C ALA A 317 -18.44 8.29 5.08
N ARG A 318 -17.83 7.11 5.26
CA ARG A 318 -17.67 6.09 4.22
C ARG A 318 -19.01 5.74 3.58
N GLN A 319 -20.03 5.45 4.40
CA GLN A 319 -21.35 5.06 3.92
C GLN A 319 -22.01 6.21 3.12
N ALA A 320 -21.88 7.45 3.57
CA ALA A 320 -22.41 8.60 2.84
C ALA A 320 -21.78 8.75 1.44
N VAL A 321 -20.48 8.47 1.30
CA VAL A 321 -19.81 8.47 -0.02
C VAL A 321 -20.30 7.32 -0.89
N ILE A 322 -20.42 6.10 -0.33
CA ILE A 322 -20.93 4.92 -1.04
C ILE A 322 -22.35 5.18 -1.55
N ASP A 323 -23.24 5.67 -0.69
CA ASP A 323 -24.64 5.92 -1.03
C ASP A 323 -24.79 6.95 -2.16
N ALA A 324 -24.05 8.06 -2.09
CA ALA A 324 -24.08 9.09 -3.11
C ALA A 324 -23.58 8.61 -4.49
N VAL A 325 -22.52 7.79 -4.52
CA VAL A 325 -22.02 7.20 -5.77
C VAL A 325 -23.03 6.16 -6.30
N LYS A 326 -23.58 5.33 -5.41
CA LYS A 326 -24.59 4.33 -5.78
C LYS A 326 -25.87 4.96 -6.31
N GLU A 327 -26.35 6.03 -5.68
CA GLU A 327 -27.55 6.77 -6.15
C GLU A 327 -27.35 7.33 -7.55
N LYS A 328 -26.17 7.92 -7.82
CA LYS A 328 -25.89 8.59 -9.08
C LYS A 328 -25.52 7.64 -10.23
N TYR A 329 -24.74 6.61 -9.95
CA TYR A 329 -24.12 5.75 -10.97
C TYR A 329 -24.51 4.28 -10.89
N GLY A 330 -25.13 3.83 -9.80
CA GLY A 330 -25.49 2.43 -9.57
C GLY A 330 -24.35 1.55 -9.05
N TYR A 331 -23.13 2.09 -8.91
CA TYR A 331 -21.96 1.33 -8.43
C TYR A 331 -21.83 1.41 -6.92
N THR A 332 -21.48 0.28 -6.30
CA THR A 332 -21.14 0.21 -4.87
C THR A 332 -19.62 0.22 -4.74
N LEU A 333 -19.09 1.22 -4.05
CA LEU A 333 -17.65 1.33 -3.78
C LEU A 333 -17.24 0.34 -2.69
N GLU A 334 -16.04 -0.25 -2.85
CA GLU A 334 -15.43 -1.15 -1.87
C GLU A 334 -14.23 -0.46 -1.20
N GLN A 335 -14.15 -0.55 0.13
CA GLN A 335 -13.03 -0.01 0.91
C GLN A 335 -11.73 -0.76 0.60
N GLU A 336 -10.62 -0.02 0.47
CA GLU A 336 -9.28 -0.60 0.27
C GLU A 336 -8.52 -0.80 1.60
N PRO A 337 -8.50 0.16 2.56
CA PRO A 337 -7.81 -0.05 3.84
C PRO A 337 -8.40 -1.19 4.65
N MET A 338 -7.52 -1.95 5.31
CA MET A 338 -7.91 -3.03 6.21
C MET A 338 -8.37 -2.49 7.56
N GLU A 339 -9.32 -3.15 8.19
CA GLU A 339 -9.78 -2.81 9.54
C GLU A 339 -9.08 -3.70 10.58
N LEU A 340 -8.73 -3.10 11.70
CA LEU A 340 -8.04 -3.75 12.80
C LEU A 340 -8.81 -3.54 14.11
N GLY A 341 -9.16 -4.64 14.75
CA GLY A 341 -9.81 -4.64 16.07
C GLY A 341 -11.28 -5.06 16.03
N ASP A 342 -11.89 -5.01 17.20
CA ASP A 342 -13.26 -5.42 17.43
C ASP A 342 -14.23 -4.22 17.31
N GLU A 343 -15.52 -4.52 17.18
CA GLU A 343 -16.60 -3.52 17.11
C GLU A 343 -16.79 -2.74 18.41
#